data_0563ef67ae09fff1881a9fd86bc53413
#
_entry.id   0563ef67ae09fff1881a9fd86bc53413
#
_cell.length_a   1.000
_cell.length_b   1.000
_cell.length_c   1.000
_cell.angle_alpha   90.00
_cell.angle_beta   90.00
_cell.angle_gamma   90.00
#
_symmetry.space_group_name_H-M   'P 1'
#
loop_
_entity.id
_entity.type
_entity.pdbx_description
1 polymer ?
#
loop_
_entity_poly.entity_id
_entity_poly.type
_entity_poly.pdbx_seq_one_letter_code
_entity_poly.pdbx_strand_id
1 'polypeptide(L)'
;MDFKKSNSRLITTFIEKLKWRLKMLGDKAGSMTLQETSKPIDSGQYGLPAMETSTVGGGKLLGHDVQTQATFTAHMRPDGSWLGHAHAGVIFCAEGVATYKCDGVGNMMETGGVSFRGGAIFETTSEALSELNGKYYMFTYESDPEGKAEWHLYPCN
;
A
#
# COMPACT_ATOMS: atom_id res chain seq x y z
N MET A 1 45.86 25.02 0.20
CA MET A 1 44.97 24.09 0.94
C MET A 1 43.58 24.15 0.29
N ASP A 2 43.17 23.08 -0.38
CA ASP A 2 42.11 23.06 -1.40
C ASP A 2 40.71 22.95 -0.81
N PHE A 3 40.08 24.05 -0.43
CA PHE A 3 38.69 24.12 0.01
C PHE A 3 37.68 23.68 -1.09
N LYS A 4 38.05 23.77 -2.36
CA LYS A 4 37.18 23.34 -3.49
C LYS A 4 37.06 21.81 -3.63
N LYS A 5 38.09 21.04 -3.28
CA LYS A 5 38.05 19.58 -3.35
C LYS A 5 37.24 18.92 -2.23
N SER A 6 37.14 19.57 -1.05
CA SER A 6 36.38 19.06 0.09
C SER A 6 34.88 19.20 -0.17
N ASN A 7 34.41 20.32 -0.71
CA ASN A 7 33.00 20.55 -0.98
C ASN A 7 32.46 19.67 -2.10
N SER A 8 33.25 19.39 -3.15
CA SER A 8 32.80 18.51 -4.23
C SER A 8 32.59 17.07 -3.77
N ARG A 9 33.45 16.53 -2.86
CA ARG A 9 33.28 15.20 -2.27
C ARG A 9 32.04 15.10 -1.37
N LEU A 10 31.76 16.12 -0.57
CA LEU A 10 30.57 16.16 0.30
C LEU A 10 29.27 16.20 -0.52
N ILE A 11 29.23 17.00 -1.58
CA ILE A 11 28.08 17.11 -2.49
C ILE A 11 27.87 15.78 -3.23
N THR A 12 28.93 15.15 -3.74
CA THR A 12 28.86 13.85 -4.42
C THR A 12 28.35 12.77 -3.46
N THR A 13 28.86 12.72 -2.22
CA THR A 13 28.39 11.76 -1.20
C THR A 13 26.93 12.00 -0.80
N PHE A 14 26.49 13.26 -0.75
CA PHE A 14 25.08 13.61 -0.47
C PHE A 14 24.16 13.19 -1.62
N ILE A 15 24.56 13.44 -2.86
CA ILE A 15 23.82 13.04 -4.07
C ILE A 15 23.75 11.50 -4.16
N GLU A 16 24.83 10.79 -3.88
CA GLU A 16 24.85 9.32 -3.86
C GLU A 16 23.94 8.76 -2.76
N LYS A 17 23.93 9.33 -1.56
CA LYS A 17 23.00 8.96 -0.48
C LYS A 17 21.53 9.29 -0.85
N LEU A 18 21.29 10.38 -1.56
CA LEU A 18 19.94 10.73 -2.06
C LEU A 18 19.48 9.75 -3.15
N LYS A 19 20.38 9.39 -4.07
CA LYS A 19 20.11 8.36 -5.09
C LYS A 19 19.83 7.00 -4.46
N TRP A 20 20.52 6.65 -3.37
CA TRP A 20 20.27 5.40 -2.64
C TRP A 20 18.90 5.40 -1.95
N ARG A 21 18.49 6.53 -1.35
CA ARG A 21 17.13 6.70 -0.79
C ARG A 21 16.02 6.63 -1.85
N LEU A 22 16.28 7.17 -3.04
CA LEU A 22 15.35 7.10 -4.18
C LEU A 22 15.27 5.69 -4.80
N LYS A 23 16.26 4.80 -4.53
CA LYS A 23 16.27 3.42 -5.00
C LYS A 23 15.57 2.42 -4.06
N MET A 24 15.12 2.83 -2.89
CA MET A 24 14.39 1.93 -1.97
C MET A 24 13.02 1.53 -2.49
N LEU A 25 12.38 2.40 -3.28
CA LEU A 25 11.14 2.08 -3.97
C LEU A 25 11.40 2.03 -5.47
N GLY A 26 10.92 0.96 -6.10
CA GLY A 26 10.87 0.86 -7.56
C GLY A 26 9.75 1.70 -8.15
N ASP A 27 9.63 1.64 -9.47
CA ASP A 27 8.53 2.27 -10.19
C ASP A 27 7.19 1.65 -9.77
N LYS A 28 6.12 2.43 -9.91
CA LYS A 28 4.77 1.97 -9.58
C LYS A 28 4.42 0.69 -10.37
N ALA A 29 4.22 -0.41 -9.64
CA ALA A 29 3.91 -1.71 -10.19
C ALA A 29 2.41 -1.95 -10.37
N GLY A 30 1.58 -1.24 -9.63
CA GLY A 30 0.13 -1.40 -9.69
C GLY A 30 -0.64 -0.13 -9.38
N SER A 31 -1.81 0.00 -9.99
CA SER A 31 -2.77 1.08 -9.76
C SER A 31 -4.18 0.53 -9.96
N MET A 32 -4.98 0.57 -8.93
CA MET A 32 -6.34 0.01 -8.90
C MET A 32 -7.33 1.00 -8.31
N THR A 33 -8.50 1.07 -8.90
CA THR A 33 -9.65 1.81 -8.38
C THR A 33 -10.60 0.82 -7.73
N LEU A 34 -10.99 1.08 -6.49
CA LEU A 34 -11.79 0.20 -5.66
C LEU A 34 -13.06 0.90 -5.20
N GLN A 35 -14.08 0.11 -4.91
CA GLN A 35 -15.24 0.53 -4.14
C GLN A 35 -15.20 -0.18 -2.79
N GLU A 36 -15.29 0.58 -1.70
CA GLU A 36 -15.33 0.06 -0.35
C GLU A 36 -16.71 0.17 0.29
N THR A 37 -16.99 -0.76 1.19
CA THR A 37 -18.14 -0.74 2.08
C THR A 37 -17.68 -1.10 3.48
N SER A 38 -17.94 -0.22 4.43
CA SER A 38 -17.48 -0.38 5.82
C SER A 38 -18.64 -0.58 6.77
N LYS A 39 -18.43 -1.38 7.81
CA LYS A 39 -19.35 -1.56 8.94
C LYS A 39 -18.58 -1.55 10.25
N PRO A 40 -19.17 -1.03 11.35
CA PRO A 40 -18.56 -1.14 12.66
C PRO A 40 -18.55 -2.60 13.13
N ILE A 41 -17.50 -2.95 13.85
CA ILE A 41 -17.34 -4.22 14.57
C ILE A 41 -17.13 -3.93 16.06
N ASP A 42 -16.94 -4.98 16.87
CA ASP A 42 -16.65 -4.80 18.29
C ASP A 42 -15.47 -3.84 18.48
N SER A 43 -15.59 -2.98 19.50
CA SER A 43 -14.56 -2.00 19.80
C SER A 43 -13.20 -2.66 20.04
N GLY A 44 -12.16 -1.99 19.57
CA GLY A 44 -10.79 -2.42 19.76
C GLY A 44 -10.29 -2.34 21.20
N GLN A 45 -9.02 -2.62 21.39
CA GLN A 45 -8.34 -2.74 22.69
C GLN A 45 -8.60 -1.58 23.65
N TYR A 46 -8.85 -0.37 23.15
CA TYR A 46 -9.04 0.84 23.97
C TYR A 46 -10.51 1.28 24.07
N GLY A 47 -11.47 0.43 23.67
CA GLY A 47 -12.87 0.82 23.57
C GLY A 47 -13.13 1.85 22.45
N LEU A 48 -12.18 2.05 21.55
CA LEU A 48 -12.27 2.94 20.40
C LEU A 48 -12.89 2.22 19.20
N PRO A 49 -13.40 2.97 18.20
CA PRO A 49 -14.02 2.37 17.01
C PRO A 49 -13.11 1.36 16.31
N ALA A 50 -13.73 0.28 15.85
CA ALA A 50 -13.14 -0.67 14.94
C ALA A 50 -14.10 -0.92 13.78
N MET A 51 -13.56 -1.01 12.58
CA MET A 51 -14.31 -1.16 11.32
C MET A 51 -13.85 -2.39 10.57
N GLU A 52 -14.78 -3.08 9.96
CA GLU A 52 -14.52 -4.04 8.89
C GLU A 52 -14.88 -3.40 7.57
N THR A 53 -13.98 -3.45 6.59
CA THR A 53 -14.16 -2.87 5.27
C THR A 53 -13.94 -3.93 4.21
N SER A 54 -14.91 -4.10 3.33
CA SER A 54 -14.79 -4.92 2.13
C SER A 54 -14.53 -4.02 0.93
N THR A 55 -13.61 -4.44 0.08
CA THR A 55 -13.24 -3.73 -1.15
C THR A 55 -13.40 -4.63 -2.36
N VAL A 56 -13.82 -4.04 -3.47
CA VAL A 56 -13.88 -4.70 -4.77
C VAL A 56 -13.53 -3.68 -5.85
N GLY A 57 -12.79 -4.09 -6.86
CA GLY A 57 -12.44 -3.23 -7.98
C GLY A 57 -11.35 -3.82 -8.85
N GLY A 58 -10.64 -2.98 -9.58
CA GLY A 58 -9.61 -3.45 -10.49
C GLY A 58 -8.77 -2.33 -11.07
N GLY A 59 -7.87 -2.71 -11.95
CA GLY A 59 -6.93 -1.81 -12.62
C GLY A 59 -5.80 -2.58 -13.27
N LYS A 60 -4.57 -2.09 -13.09
CA LYS A 60 -3.35 -2.69 -13.64
C LYS A 60 -2.41 -3.14 -12.52
N LEU A 61 -1.82 -4.32 -12.69
CA LEU A 61 -0.73 -4.83 -11.85
C LEU A 61 0.28 -5.56 -12.74
N LEU A 62 1.55 -5.14 -12.68
CA LEU A 62 2.62 -5.66 -13.56
C LEU A 62 2.26 -5.63 -15.05
N GLY A 63 1.49 -4.63 -15.48
CA GLY A 63 1.01 -4.50 -16.86
C GLY A 63 -0.22 -5.34 -17.23
N HIS A 64 -0.69 -6.23 -16.34
CA HIS A 64 -1.89 -7.04 -16.54
C HIS A 64 -3.15 -6.32 -16.04
N ASP A 65 -4.26 -6.54 -16.73
CA ASP A 65 -5.58 -6.15 -16.22
C ASP A 65 -5.97 -7.09 -15.08
N VAL A 66 -6.31 -6.52 -13.93
CA VAL A 66 -6.63 -7.29 -12.74
C VAL A 66 -7.93 -6.83 -12.10
N GLN A 67 -8.59 -7.77 -11.43
CA GLN A 67 -9.67 -7.52 -10.46
C GLN A 67 -9.18 -7.92 -9.07
N THR A 68 -9.63 -7.23 -8.06
CA THR A 68 -9.26 -7.54 -6.66
C THR A 68 -10.45 -7.46 -5.74
N GLN A 69 -10.41 -8.31 -4.72
CA GLN A 69 -11.35 -8.31 -3.60
C GLN A 69 -10.56 -8.51 -2.31
N ALA A 70 -10.92 -7.76 -1.28
CA ALA A 70 -10.35 -7.95 0.04
C ALA A 70 -11.34 -7.54 1.12
N THR A 71 -11.11 -8.09 2.31
CA THR A 71 -11.70 -7.59 3.55
C THR A 71 -10.57 -7.27 4.51
N PHE A 72 -10.62 -6.09 5.09
CA PHE A 72 -9.67 -5.68 6.12
C PHE A 72 -10.39 -5.14 7.35
N THR A 73 -9.72 -5.20 8.48
CA THR A 73 -10.16 -4.58 9.73
C THR A 73 -9.25 -3.42 10.06
N ALA A 74 -9.81 -2.34 10.57
CA ALA A 74 -9.06 -1.21 11.07
C ALA A 74 -9.52 -0.82 12.47
N HIS A 75 -8.58 -0.58 13.37
CA HIS A 75 -8.81 -0.18 14.74
C HIS A 75 -8.27 1.23 14.98
N MET A 76 -9.10 2.09 15.53
CA MET A 76 -8.66 3.42 15.93
C MET A 76 -7.69 3.31 17.12
N ARG A 77 -6.63 4.08 17.08
CA ARG A 77 -5.63 4.19 18.13
C ARG A 77 -5.87 5.44 18.98
N PRO A 78 -5.31 5.52 20.20
CA PRO A 78 -5.48 6.69 21.07
C PRO A 78 -5.04 8.03 20.47
N ASP A 79 -4.12 8.02 19.51
CA ASP A 79 -3.65 9.21 18.79
C ASP A 79 -4.58 9.62 17.62
N GLY A 80 -5.69 8.90 17.42
CA GLY A 80 -6.65 9.13 16.33
C GLY A 80 -6.28 8.49 15.00
N SER A 81 -5.10 7.87 14.88
CA SER A 81 -4.74 7.08 13.70
C SER A 81 -5.46 5.73 13.69
N TRP A 82 -5.49 5.09 12.52
CA TRP A 82 -6.06 3.75 12.32
C TRP A 82 -4.95 2.75 12.02
N LEU A 83 -5.02 1.58 12.62
CA LEU A 83 -4.19 0.44 12.27
C LEU A 83 -5.04 -0.56 11.49
N GLY A 84 -4.72 -0.78 10.22
CA GLY A 84 -5.45 -1.65 9.30
C GLY A 84 -4.69 -2.93 8.99
N HIS A 85 -5.43 -4.04 8.89
CA HIS A 85 -4.93 -5.36 8.53
C HIS A 85 -5.84 -6.01 7.50
N ALA A 86 -5.29 -6.39 6.34
CA ALA A 86 -5.94 -7.27 5.39
C ALA A 86 -5.24 -8.64 5.42
N HIS A 87 -5.90 -9.64 5.98
CA HIS A 87 -5.35 -11.00 6.11
C HIS A 87 -5.55 -11.85 4.88
N ALA A 88 -6.49 -11.49 4.01
CA ALA A 88 -6.84 -12.24 2.82
C ALA A 88 -7.40 -11.30 1.75
N GLY A 89 -6.54 -10.90 0.83
CA GLY A 89 -6.92 -10.28 -0.42
C GLY A 89 -6.64 -11.20 -1.59
N VAL A 90 -7.40 -11.06 -2.66
CA VAL A 90 -7.26 -11.86 -3.87
C VAL A 90 -7.18 -10.94 -5.08
N ILE A 91 -6.27 -11.26 -5.97
CA ILE A 91 -6.14 -10.62 -7.28
C ILE A 91 -6.39 -11.67 -8.36
N PHE A 92 -7.23 -11.34 -9.30
CA PHE A 92 -7.55 -12.17 -10.46
C PHE A 92 -7.06 -11.48 -11.73
N CYS A 93 -6.40 -12.22 -12.59
CA CYS A 93 -6.14 -11.81 -13.98
C CYS A 93 -6.46 -12.97 -14.92
N ALA A 94 -6.41 -12.73 -16.24
CA ALA A 94 -6.71 -13.76 -17.24
C ALA A 94 -5.78 -14.98 -17.11
N GLU A 95 -4.55 -14.77 -16.66
CA GLU A 95 -3.50 -15.79 -16.59
C GLU A 95 -3.37 -16.45 -15.21
N GLY A 96 -4.14 -16.02 -14.21
CA GLY A 96 -4.08 -16.65 -12.89
C GLY A 96 -4.54 -15.79 -11.73
N VAL A 97 -4.16 -16.23 -10.53
CA VAL A 97 -4.60 -15.66 -9.26
C VAL A 97 -3.39 -15.38 -8.37
N ALA A 98 -3.43 -14.28 -7.64
CA ALA A 98 -2.53 -14.01 -6.52
C ALA A 98 -3.35 -13.74 -5.26
N THR A 99 -2.79 -14.08 -4.11
CA THR A 99 -3.31 -13.66 -2.80
C THR A 99 -2.37 -12.65 -2.18
N TYR A 100 -2.88 -11.85 -1.25
CA TYR A 100 -2.05 -10.88 -0.53
C TYR A 100 -2.51 -10.67 0.90
N LYS A 101 -1.54 -10.24 1.71
CA LYS A 101 -1.72 -9.70 3.05
C LYS A 101 -1.11 -8.32 3.09
N CYS A 102 -1.74 -7.39 3.79
CA CYS A 102 -1.18 -6.06 3.98
C CYS A 102 -1.53 -5.49 5.35
N ASP A 103 -0.65 -4.60 5.81
CA ASP A 103 -0.82 -3.82 7.02
C ASP A 103 -0.53 -2.36 6.73
N GLY A 104 -1.24 -1.47 7.40
CA GLY A 104 -1.01 -0.06 7.19
C GLY A 104 -1.53 0.82 8.32
N VAL A 105 -1.01 2.03 8.35
CA VAL A 105 -1.49 3.09 9.23
C VAL A 105 -2.29 4.10 8.42
N GLY A 106 -3.48 4.43 8.91
CA GLY A 106 -4.41 5.34 8.27
C GLY A 106 -4.68 6.59 9.10
N ASN A 107 -5.03 7.65 8.40
CA ASN A 107 -5.46 8.90 9.00
C ASN A 107 -6.70 9.42 8.25
N MET A 108 -7.62 10.04 9.00
CA MET A 108 -8.72 10.76 8.39
C MET A 108 -8.19 11.96 7.63
N MET A 109 -8.71 12.17 6.44
CA MET A 109 -8.41 13.36 5.64
C MET A 109 -9.43 14.47 5.91
N GLU A 110 -9.05 15.72 5.71
CA GLU A 110 -9.96 16.87 5.83
C GLU A 110 -11.18 16.77 4.93
N THR A 111 -11.07 16.06 3.82
CA THR A 111 -12.16 15.76 2.87
C THR A 111 -13.19 14.77 3.41
N GLY A 112 -12.94 14.13 4.56
CA GLY A 112 -13.78 13.09 5.16
C GLY A 112 -13.47 11.67 4.73
N GLY A 113 -12.53 11.48 3.81
CA GLY A 113 -12.01 10.17 3.42
C GLY A 113 -10.86 9.72 4.33
N VAL A 114 -10.26 8.57 4.00
CA VAL A 114 -9.16 7.95 4.76
C VAL A 114 -7.96 7.76 3.84
N SER A 115 -6.77 8.03 4.38
CA SER A 115 -5.50 7.77 3.71
C SER A 115 -4.71 6.74 4.49
N PHE A 116 -4.40 5.59 3.88
CA PHE A 116 -3.52 4.56 4.45
C PHE A 116 -2.17 4.51 3.73
N ARG A 117 -1.13 4.20 4.49
CA ARG A 117 0.21 3.88 4.01
C ARG A 117 0.68 2.62 4.70
N GLY A 118 1.24 1.69 3.95
CA GLY A 118 1.68 0.42 4.53
C GLY A 118 2.41 -0.46 3.55
N GLY A 119 2.45 -1.74 3.87
CA GLY A 119 3.13 -2.75 3.08
C GLY A 119 2.25 -3.95 2.77
N ALA A 120 2.56 -4.60 1.67
CA ALA A 120 1.86 -5.78 1.17
C ALA A 120 2.84 -6.88 0.77
N ILE A 121 2.44 -8.12 1.01
CA ILE A 121 3.13 -9.34 0.58
C ILE A 121 2.16 -10.15 -0.27
N PHE A 122 2.63 -10.61 -1.41
CA PHE A 122 1.85 -11.38 -2.38
C PHE A 122 2.38 -12.81 -2.50
N GLU A 123 1.49 -13.72 -2.81
CA GLU A 123 1.80 -15.13 -3.13
C GLU A 123 1.01 -15.54 -4.37
N THR A 124 1.67 -16.16 -5.33
CA THR A 124 1.05 -16.67 -6.54
C THR A 124 1.79 -17.88 -7.09
N THR A 125 1.04 -18.76 -7.75
CA THR A 125 1.58 -19.85 -8.60
C THR A 125 1.47 -19.50 -10.09
N SER A 126 0.88 -18.34 -10.43
CA SER A 126 0.79 -17.86 -11.81
C SER A 126 2.17 -17.41 -12.29
N GLU A 127 2.61 -17.91 -13.43
CA GLU A 127 3.86 -17.48 -14.07
C GLU A 127 3.81 -16.00 -14.43
N ALA A 128 2.67 -15.52 -14.96
CA ALA A 128 2.47 -14.12 -15.34
C ALA A 128 2.59 -13.13 -14.16
N LEU A 129 2.28 -13.57 -12.94
CA LEU A 129 2.37 -12.76 -11.72
C LEU A 129 3.56 -13.15 -10.83
N SER A 130 4.44 -14.04 -11.29
CA SER A 130 5.54 -14.61 -10.47
C SER A 130 6.51 -13.56 -9.91
N GLU A 131 6.62 -12.40 -10.56
CA GLU A 131 7.41 -11.27 -10.07
C GLU A 131 6.93 -10.74 -8.71
N LEU A 132 5.70 -11.01 -8.30
CA LEU A 132 5.16 -10.63 -7.00
C LEU A 132 5.81 -11.43 -5.85
N ASN A 133 6.22 -12.68 -6.11
CA ASN A 133 6.76 -13.56 -5.09
C ASN A 133 8.11 -13.08 -4.57
N GLY A 134 8.30 -13.19 -3.26
CA GLY A 134 9.57 -12.86 -2.61
C GLY A 134 9.87 -11.36 -2.52
N LYS A 135 8.94 -10.50 -2.86
CA LYS A 135 9.07 -9.04 -2.77
C LYS A 135 8.12 -8.45 -1.73
N TYR A 136 8.54 -7.35 -1.14
CA TYR A 136 7.70 -6.50 -0.31
C TYR A 136 7.28 -5.27 -1.11
N TYR A 137 6.01 -4.90 -1.03
CA TYR A 137 5.46 -3.75 -1.72
C TYR A 137 5.00 -2.71 -0.70
N MET A 138 5.43 -1.47 -0.87
CA MET A 138 4.78 -0.35 -0.19
C MET A 138 3.53 0.05 -0.96
N PHE A 139 2.52 0.51 -0.24
CA PHE A 139 1.31 1.00 -0.88
C PHE A 139 0.86 2.36 -0.36
N THR A 140 0.13 3.06 -1.20
CA THR A 140 -0.75 4.16 -0.85
C THR A 140 -2.19 3.76 -1.14
N TYR A 141 -3.08 4.07 -0.24
CA TYR A 141 -4.51 3.84 -0.37
C TYR A 141 -5.25 5.07 0.11
N GLU A 142 -6.12 5.63 -0.70
CA GLU A 142 -6.90 6.81 -0.35
C GLU A 142 -8.34 6.60 -0.78
N SER A 143 -9.28 6.74 0.15
CA SER A 143 -10.71 6.69 -0.13
C SER A 143 -11.38 8.05 0.07
N ASP A 144 -12.45 8.28 -0.67
CA ASP A 144 -13.37 9.39 -0.48
C ASP A 144 -14.53 9.03 0.46
N PRO A 145 -15.37 10.01 0.88
CA PRO A 145 -16.52 9.73 1.73
C PRO A 145 -17.57 8.79 1.12
N GLU A 146 -17.61 8.66 -0.20
CA GLU A 146 -18.52 7.77 -0.94
C GLU A 146 -17.97 6.35 -1.07
N GLY A 147 -16.76 6.09 -0.57
CA GLY A 147 -16.12 4.79 -0.57
C GLY A 147 -15.37 4.44 -1.87
N LYS A 148 -15.17 5.42 -2.75
CA LYS A 148 -14.27 5.22 -3.90
C LYS A 148 -12.83 5.37 -3.43
N ALA A 149 -11.98 4.37 -3.74
CA ALA A 149 -10.61 4.34 -3.30
C ALA A 149 -9.62 4.11 -4.46
N GLU A 150 -8.44 4.68 -4.32
CA GLU A 150 -7.30 4.45 -5.19
C GLU A 150 -6.20 3.73 -4.42
N TRP A 151 -5.71 2.62 -4.96
CA TRP A 151 -4.65 1.80 -4.39
C TRP A 151 -3.47 1.71 -5.34
N HIS A 152 -2.29 2.15 -4.90
CA HIS A 152 -1.06 2.13 -5.68
C HIS A 152 0.01 1.31 -4.97
N LEU A 153 0.76 0.51 -5.74
CA LEU A 153 1.77 -0.43 -5.27
C LEU A 153 3.14 -0.10 -5.84
N TYR A 154 4.16 -0.15 -4.99
CA TYR A 154 5.55 0.14 -5.31
C TYR A 154 6.45 -0.95 -4.72
N PRO A 155 7.23 -1.69 -5.53
CA PRO A 155 8.13 -2.70 -5.00
C PRO A 155 9.23 -2.04 -4.15
N CYS A 156 9.60 -2.69 -3.04
CA CYS A 156 10.83 -2.39 -2.31
C CYS A 156 12.00 -3.13 -2.99
N ASN A 157 13.06 -2.40 -3.32
CA ASN A 157 14.29 -2.94 -3.90
C ASN A 157 15.32 -3.26 -2.83
#